data_c3d3e113932f48bba7b4501ab94292de
#
_entry.id   c3d3e113932f48bba7b4501ab94292de
#
_cell.length_a   1.000
_cell.length_b   1.000
_cell.length_c   1.000
_cell.angle_alpha   90.00
_cell.angle_beta   90.00
_cell.angle_gamma   90.00
#
_symmetry.space_group_name_H-M   'P 1'
#
loop_
_entity.id
_entity.type
_entity.pdbx_description
1 polymer ?
#
loop_
_entity_poly.entity_id
_entity_poly.type
_entity_poly.pdbx_seq_one_letter_code
_entity_poly.pdbx_strand_id
1 'polypeptide(L)'
;MSPVKGQTLTVSVHASANDAGDAAAEEVAGLVRRNSSAVLGLATGSSPVPLYRALALMDVDLAGVAAFALDEYIGLPTGDPQSYATVIRSQVVEPLGLTPGRVHVPDGNPADHVRAGEAYEAEIQAAGGIDLQILGVGSNGHIGFNEPGSPFSSRTRAVSLADQTRRDNARFFGAFERVPTGAVTQGLATIFEARHLLLIAHGPRKAQAVRRALRGPVTEDFPASLLQRHPRVTVVLDREAAAVL
;
A
#
# COMPACT_ATOMS: atom_id res chain seq x y z
N MET A 1 7.86 23.62 -11.20
CA MET A 1 9.08 22.80 -11.04
C MET A 1 9.17 21.88 -12.25
N SER A 2 10.31 21.85 -12.95
CA SER A 2 10.52 20.95 -14.10
C SER A 2 10.55 19.50 -13.62
N PRO A 3 9.98 18.55 -14.38
CA PRO A 3 10.06 17.13 -14.05
C PRO A 3 11.52 16.68 -13.97
N VAL A 4 11.82 15.84 -12.98
CA VAL A 4 13.13 15.20 -12.87
C VAL A 4 13.34 14.40 -14.15
N LYS A 5 14.47 14.57 -14.84
CA LYS A 5 14.79 13.82 -16.07
C LYS A 5 14.68 12.31 -15.80
N GLY A 6 13.81 11.64 -16.54
CA GLY A 6 13.59 10.19 -16.43
C GLY A 6 12.38 9.78 -15.56
N GLN A 7 11.60 10.72 -15.02
CA GLN A 7 10.40 10.40 -14.27
C GLN A 7 9.26 9.99 -15.21
N THR A 8 8.61 8.86 -14.91
CA THR A 8 7.39 8.39 -15.57
C THR A 8 6.25 8.35 -14.55
N LEU A 9 5.32 9.31 -14.63
CA LEU A 9 4.07 9.29 -13.89
C LEU A 9 2.93 9.10 -14.88
N THR A 10 2.33 7.91 -14.88
CA THR A 10 1.21 7.56 -15.76
C THR A 10 -0.07 7.55 -14.94
N VAL A 11 -1.12 8.17 -15.46
CA VAL A 11 -2.46 8.15 -14.86
C VAL A 11 -3.42 7.53 -15.86
N SER A 12 -4.16 6.50 -15.44
CA SER A 12 -5.25 5.90 -16.20
C SER A 12 -6.57 6.04 -15.45
N VAL A 13 -7.64 6.32 -16.19
CA VAL A 13 -8.98 6.51 -15.62
C VAL A 13 -9.93 5.52 -16.26
N HIS A 14 -10.62 4.74 -15.44
CA HIS A 14 -11.48 3.64 -15.83
C HIS A 14 -12.94 3.90 -15.46
N ALA A 15 -13.86 3.16 -16.06
CA ALA A 15 -15.30 3.40 -15.88
C ALA A 15 -15.78 3.13 -14.45
N SER A 16 -15.21 2.12 -13.80
CA SER A 16 -15.59 1.68 -12.47
C SER A 16 -14.38 1.26 -11.63
N ALA A 17 -14.60 1.03 -10.33
CA ALA A 17 -13.60 0.45 -9.43
C ALA A 17 -13.12 -0.94 -9.88
N ASN A 18 -13.99 -1.75 -10.48
CA ASN A 18 -13.60 -3.06 -11.00
C ASN A 18 -12.70 -2.92 -12.23
N ASP A 19 -13.06 -2.08 -13.20
CA ASP A 19 -12.21 -1.83 -14.38
C ASP A 19 -10.85 -1.25 -13.99
N ALA A 20 -10.81 -0.41 -12.95
CA ALA A 20 -9.55 0.07 -12.37
C ALA A 20 -8.76 -1.07 -11.72
N GLY A 21 -9.45 -1.98 -11.04
CA GLY A 21 -8.88 -3.19 -10.48
C GLY A 21 -8.25 -4.09 -11.54
N ASP A 22 -8.97 -4.33 -12.65
CA ASP A 22 -8.49 -5.12 -13.78
C ASP A 22 -7.20 -4.52 -14.40
N ALA A 23 -7.19 -3.21 -14.62
CA ALA A 23 -6.02 -2.53 -15.15
C ALA A 23 -4.82 -2.58 -14.19
N ALA A 24 -5.05 -2.42 -12.89
CA ALA A 24 -4.00 -2.52 -11.88
C ALA A 24 -3.48 -3.97 -11.73
N ALA A 25 -4.35 -4.98 -11.90
CA ALA A 25 -3.98 -6.39 -11.88
C ALA A 25 -3.08 -6.75 -13.08
N GLU A 26 -3.34 -6.20 -14.26
CA GLU A 26 -2.47 -6.39 -15.43
C GLU A 26 -1.06 -5.81 -15.23
N GLU A 27 -0.89 -4.71 -14.49
CA GLU A 27 0.45 -4.20 -14.13
C GLU A 27 1.22 -5.22 -13.28
N VAL A 28 0.56 -5.82 -12.28
CA VAL A 28 1.14 -6.87 -11.43
C VAL A 28 1.42 -8.14 -12.23
N ALA A 29 0.43 -8.62 -12.97
CA ALA A 29 0.55 -9.82 -13.80
C ALA A 29 1.66 -9.69 -14.85
N GLY A 30 1.75 -8.52 -15.49
CA GLY A 30 2.80 -8.20 -16.44
C GLY A 30 4.19 -8.21 -15.82
N LEU A 31 4.34 -7.75 -14.57
CA LEU A 31 5.60 -7.86 -13.84
C LEU A 31 5.94 -9.33 -13.58
N VAL A 32 5.02 -10.12 -13.03
CA VAL A 32 5.25 -11.52 -12.66
C VAL A 32 5.54 -12.41 -13.87
N ARG A 33 4.87 -12.19 -15.00
CA ARG A 33 5.19 -12.88 -16.26
C ARG A 33 6.62 -12.62 -16.76
N ARG A 34 7.19 -11.44 -16.47
CA ARG A 34 8.59 -11.12 -16.80
C ARG A 34 9.59 -11.56 -15.74
N ASN A 35 9.17 -11.65 -14.49
CA ASN A 35 9.98 -12.04 -13.34
C ASN A 35 9.14 -12.84 -12.35
N SER A 36 9.16 -14.17 -12.47
CA SER A 36 8.39 -15.08 -11.60
C SER A 36 8.83 -15.05 -10.13
N SER A 37 9.97 -14.45 -9.82
CA SER A 37 10.49 -14.24 -8.47
C SER A 37 10.37 -12.78 -8.03
N ALA A 38 9.45 -12.01 -8.62
CA ALA A 38 9.23 -10.62 -8.28
C ALA A 38 8.90 -10.44 -6.78
N VAL A 39 9.25 -9.27 -6.26
CA VAL A 39 8.95 -8.87 -4.89
C VAL A 39 7.85 -7.81 -4.91
N LEU A 40 6.70 -8.12 -4.32
CA LEU A 40 5.53 -7.24 -4.27
C LEU A 40 5.41 -6.57 -2.90
N GLY A 41 5.11 -5.28 -2.88
CA GLY A 41 4.61 -4.58 -1.71
C GLY A 41 3.08 -4.62 -1.69
N LEU A 42 2.49 -5.13 -0.61
CA LEU A 42 1.04 -5.31 -0.49
C LEU A 42 0.42 -4.20 0.35
N ALA A 43 -0.74 -3.73 -0.08
CA ALA A 43 -1.57 -2.80 0.68
C ALA A 43 -2.85 -3.50 1.15
N THR A 44 -3.41 -3.03 2.26
CA THR A 44 -4.71 -3.44 2.79
C THR A 44 -5.77 -2.36 2.60
N GLY A 45 -6.95 -2.58 3.15
CA GLY A 45 -8.09 -1.67 3.01
C GLY A 45 -8.88 -1.89 1.73
N SER A 46 -9.83 -0.99 1.44
CA SER A 46 -10.78 -1.18 0.34
C SER A 46 -10.21 -0.90 -1.05
N SER A 47 -9.17 -0.06 -1.16
CA SER A 47 -8.63 0.37 -2.46
C SER A 47 -8.04 -0.77 -3.30
N PRO A 48 -7.20 -1.68 -2.76
CA PRO A 48 -6.58 -2.74 -3.54
C PRO A 48 -7.47 -3.97 -3.76
N VAL A 49 -8.62 -4.09 -3.08
CA VAL A 49 -9.49 -5.27 -3.19
C VAL A 49 -9.90 -5.59 -4.62
N PRO A 50 -10.32 -4.63 -5.47
CA PRO A 50 -10.63 -4.93 -6.87
C PRO A 50 -9.43 -5.50 -7.64
N LEU A 51 -8.21 -4.99 -7.39
CA LEU A 51 -6.98 -5.51 -7.99
C LEU A 51 -6.75 -6.98 -7.60
N TYR A 52 -6.83 -7.31 -6.31
CA TYR A 52 -6.59 -8.69 -5.85
C TYR A 52 -7.64 -9.66 -6.41
N ARG A 53 -8.91 -9.24 -6.49
CA ARG A 53 -9.98 -10.04 -7.10
C ARG A 53 -9.73 -10.29 -8.58
N ALA A 54 -9.34 -9.27 -9.32
CA ALA A 54 -9.03 -9.40 -10.74
C ALA A 54 -7.82 -10.31 -10.96
N LEU A 55 -6.75 -10.11 -10.18
CA LEU A 55 -5.52 -10.90 -10.27
C LEU A 55 -5.77 -12.40 -9.97
N ALA A 56 -6.68 -12.72 -9.04
CA ALA A 56 -7.06 -14.09 -8.72
C ALA A 56 -7.79 -14.82 -9.87
N LEU A 57 -8.32 -14.08 -10.84
CA LEU A 57 -9.00 -14.63 -12.02
C LEU A 57 -8.05 -14.74 -13.24
N MET A 58 -6.82 -14.23 -13.13
CA MET A 58 -5.84 -14.28 -14.22
C MET A 58 -5.04 -15.58 -14.19
N ASP A 59 -4.66 -16.05 -15.36
CA ASP A 59 -3.71 -17.15 -15.52
C ASP A 59 -2.28 -16.65 -15.32
N VAL A 60 -1.88 -16.53 -14.03
CA VAL A 60 -0.55 -16.09 -13.59
C VAL A 60 -0.12 -16.90 -12.38
N ASP A 61 1.02 -17.56 -12.48
CA ASP A 61 1.62 -18.28 -11.35
C ASP A 61 2.36 -17.29 -10.41
N LEU A 62 1.84 -17.19 -9.18
CA LEU A 62 2.37 -16.31 -8.15
C LEU A 62 3.14 -17.09 -7.05
N ALA A 63 3.31 -18.39 -7.17
CA ALA A 63 3.96 -19.20 -6.13
C ALA A 63 5.43 -18.82 -5.87
N GLY A 64 6.13 -18.28 -6.88
CA GLY A 64 7.51 -17.82 -6.78
C GLY A 64 7.66 -16.40 -6.21
N VAL A 65 6.58 -15.64 -6.12
CA VAL A 65 6.57 -14.23 -5.68
C VAL A 65 6.84 -14.14 -4.17
N ALA A 66 7.71 -13.21 -3.78
CA ALA A 66 7.81 -12.76 -2.39
C ALA A 66 6.95 -11.50 -2.19
N ALA A 67 6.38 -11.32 -0.99
CA ALA A 67 5.51 -10.19 -0.75
C ALA A 67 5.70 -9.59 0.65
N PHE A 68 5.62 -8.26 0.74
CA PHE A 68 5.80 -7.50 1.97
C PHE A 68 4.61 -6.56 2.18
N ALA A 69 3.87 -6.72 3.29
CA ALA A 69 2.78 -5.83 3.64
C ALA A 69 3.30 -4.46 4.09
N LEU A 70 2.52 -3.40 3.85
CA LEU A 70 2.88 -2.04 4.27
C LEU A 70 2.91 -1.88 5.79
N ASP A 71 2.01 -2.56 6.48
CA ASP A 71 1.75 -2.26 7.88
C ASP A 71 1.02 -3.40 8.62
N GLU A 72 0.98 -3.28 9.95
CA GLU A 72 0.17 -4.09 10.85
C GLU A 72 -0.24 -3.26 12.08
N TYR A 73 -1.41 -3.50 12.60
CA TYR A 73 -1.87 -2.90 13.87
C TYR A 73 -1.09 -3.40 15.07
N ILE A 74 -0.84 -2.50 16.03
CA ILE A 74 -0.23 -2.84 17.32
C ILE A 74 -1.31 -3.27 18.29
N GLY A 75 -1.08 -4.40 19.00
CA GLY A 75 -1.87 -4.85 20.14
C GLY A 75 -3.06 -5.74 19.76
N LEU A 76 -3.25 -6.12 18.51
CA LEU A 76 -4.25 -7.12 18.16
C LEU A 76 -3.74 -8.53 18.49
N PRO A 77 -4.62 -9.42 19.01
CA PRO A 77 -4.27 -10.81 19.24
C PRO A 77 -3.90 -11.54 17.93
N THR A 78 -3.04 -12.53 18.02
CA THR A 78 -2.74 -13.42 16.89
C THR A 78 -4.02 -14.07 16.35
N GLY A 79 -4.26 -13.95 15.06
CA GLY A 79 -5.46 -14.48 14.41
C GLY A 79 -6.71 -13.61 14.52
N ASP A 80 -6.58 -12.40 15.10
CA ASP A 80 -7.69 -11.41 15.07
C ASP A 80 -8.13 -11.18 13.61
N PRO A 81 -9.44 -11.21 13.31
CA PRO A 81 -9.93 -11.00 11.95
C PRO A 81 -9.54 -9.66 11.33
N GLN A 82 -9.23 -8.66 12.17
CA GLN A 82 -8.86 -7.30 11.73
C GLN A 82 -7.34 -7.09 11.67
N SER A 83 -6.51 -8.04 12.15
CA SER A 83 -5.07 -7.96 11.93
C SER A 83 -4.76 -8.06 10.44
N TYR A 84 -3.80 -7.27 9.97
CA TYR A 84 -3.46 -7.30 8.56
C TYR A 84 -2.79 -8.61 8.15
N ALA A 85 -2.13 -9.30 9.07
CA ALA A 85 -1.67 -10.68 8.85
C ALA A 85 -2.83 -11.61 8.47
N THR A 86 -3.98 -11.52 9.17
CA THR A 86 -5.18 -12.32 8.85
C THR A 86 -5.85 -11.85 7.56
N VAL A 87 -5.96 -10.54 7.36
CA VAL A 87 -6.54 -9.94 6.14
C VAL A 87 -5.71 -10.32 4.91
N ILE A 88 -4.39 -10.15 4.95
CA ILE A 88 -3.47 -10.52 3.85
C ILE A 88 -3.57 -12.01 3.57
N ARG A 89 -3.58 -12.86 4.59
CA ARG A 89 -3.73 -14.30 4.38
C ARG A 89 -5.02 -14.65 3.62
N SER A 90 -6.15 -14.15 4.09
CA SER A 90 -7.48 -14.51 3.56
C SER A 90 -7.83 -13.83 2.24
N GLN A 91 -7.38 -12.58 2.02
CA GLN A 91 -7.76 -11.79 0.85
C GLN A 91 -6.70 -11.80 -0.26
N VAL A 92 -5.45 -12.17 0.06
CA VAL A 92 -4.34 -12.12 -0.89
C VAL A 92 -3.66 -13.49 -1.03
N VAL A 93 -3.12 -14.04 0.06
CA VAL A 93 -2.32 -15.28 0.00
C VAL A 93 -3.12 -16.44 -0.54
N GLU A 94 -4.25 -16.74 0.11
CA GLU A 94 -5.10 -17.90 -0.25
C GLU A 94 -5.72 -17.74 -1.66
N PRO A 95 -6.36 -16.60 -2.02
CA PRO A 95 -6.97 -16.46 -3.35
C PRO A 95 -5.97 -16.38 -4.49
N LEU A 96 -4.76 -15.89 -4.26
CA LEU A 96 -3.74 -15.72 -5.29
C LEU A 96 -2.75 -16.90 -5.37
N GLY A 97 -2.85 -17.90 -4.49
CA GLY A 97 -1.93 -19.01 -4.46
C GLY A 97 -0.49 -18.63 -4.11
N LEU A 98 -0.30 -17.54 -3.37
CA LEU A 98 1.03 -17.16 -2.88
C LEU A 98 1.54 -18.21 -1.88
N THR A 99 2.85 -18.46 -1.90
CA THR A 99 3.50 -19.32 -0.91
C THR A 99 3.53 -18.63 0.47
N PRO A 100 2.85 -19.13 1.51
CA PRO A 100 2.74 -18.42 2.78
C PRO A 100 4.08 -18.03 3.42
N GLY A 101 5.10 -18.88 3.33
CA GLY A 101 6.45 -18.61 3.84
C GLY A 101 7.25 -17.56 3.07
N ARG A 102 6.69 -16.99 2.01
CA ARG A 102 7.28 -15.89 1.22
C ARG A 102 6.50 -14.57 1.38
N VAL A 103 5.49 -14.56 2.26
CA VAL A 103 4.69 -13.36 2.54
C VAL A 103 4.98 -12.88 3.96
N HIS A 104 5.45 -11.67 4.05
CA HIS A 104 5.91 -11.02 5.26
C HIS A 104 4.95 -9.90 5.67
N VAL A 105 4.62 -9.83 6.94
CA VAL A 105 3.81 -8.76 7.54
C VAL A 105 4.59 -8.24 8.74
N PRO A 106 4.66 -6.92 8.99
CA PRO A 106 5.35 -6.39 10.16
C PRO A 106 4.78 -6.99 11.46
N ASP A 107 5.64 -7.27 12.44
CA ASP A 107 5.18 -7.74 13.75
C ASP A 107 4.46 -6.61 14.50
N GLY A 108 3.17 -6.79 14.76
CA GLY A 108 2.34 -5.84 15.53
C GLY A 108 2.52 -5.93 17.05
N ASN A 109 3.21 -6.98 17.56
CA ASN A 109 3.38 -7.21 18.99
C ASN A 109 4.83 -7.57 19.38
N PRO A 110 5.86 -6.93 18.82
CA PRO A 110 7.23 -7.25 19.18
C PRO A 110 7.56 -6.76 20.58
N ALA A 111 8.52 -7.42 21.23
CA ALA A 111 9.08 -6.94 22.48
C ALA A 111 9.84 -5.62 22.33
N ASP A 112 10.35 -5.35 21.11
CA ASP A 112 11.09 -4.13 20.75
C ASP A 112 10.71 -3.70 19.33
N HIS A 113 9.91 -2.65 19.22
CA HIS A 113 9.43 -2.12 17.95
C HIS A 113 10.53 -1.55 17.04
N VAL A 114 11.63 -1.05 17.63
CA VAL A 114 12.75 -0.52 16.84
C VAL A 114 13.45 -1.67 16.13
N ARG A 115 13.82 -2.71 16.86
CA ARG A 115 14.45 -3.90 16.28
C ARG A 115 13.55 -4.63 15.30
N ALA A 116 12.25 -4.69 15.55
CA ALA A 116 11.30 -5.29 14.63
C ALA A 116 11.24 -4.52 13.31
N GLY A 117 11.24 -3.19 13.36
CA GLY A 117 11.32 -2.35 12.18
C GLY A 117 12.62 -2.56 11.39
N GLU A 118 13.76 -2.58 12.07
CA GLU A 118 15.08 -2.85 11.44
C GLU A 118 15.15 -4.26 10.82
N ALA A 119 14.60 -5.26 11.50
CA ALA A 119 14.55 -6.63 10.98
C ALA A 119 13.70 -6.71 9.71
N TYR A 120 12.54 -6.06 9.69
CA TYR A 120 11.67 -6.00 8.52
C TYR A 120 12.34 -5.33 7.32
N GLU A 121 13.06 -4.23 7.54
CA GLU A 121 13.88 -3.58 6.52
C GLU A 121 14.97 -4.52 5.98
N ALA A 122 15.63 -5.26 6.86
CA ALA A 122 16.65 -6.24 6.46
C ALA A 122 16.05 -7.38 5.62
N GLU A 123 14.85 -7.85 5.93
CA GLU A 123 14.13 -8.84 5.13
C GLU A 123 13.79 -8.32 3.73
N ILE A 124 13.30 -7.07 3.61
CA ILE A 124 13.06 -6.42 2.32
C ILE A 124 14.36 -6.33 1.50
N GLN A 125 15.47 -5.94 2.13
CA GLN A 125 16.77 -5.86 1.47
C GLN A 125 17.29 -7.24 1.05
N ALA A 126 17.14 -8.25 1.89
CA ALA A 126 17.55 -9.63 1.57
C ALA A 126 16.76 -10.23 0.41
N ALA A 127 15.48 -9.82 0.25
CA ALA A 127 14.66 -10.17 -0.91
C ALA A 127 15.07 -9.42 -2.19
N GLY A 128 16.00 -8.47 -2.12
CA GLY A 128 16.45 -7.65 -3.25
C GLY A 128 15.69 -6.33 -3.41
N GLY A 129 14.87 -5.94 -2.43
CA GLY A 129 14.00 -4.76 -2.48
C GLY A 129 12.70 -5.00 -3.25
N ILE A 130 11.74 -4.11 -3.12
CA ILE A 130 10.40 -4.24 -3.71
C ILE A 130 10.42 -3.85 -5.20
N ASP A 131 9.95 -4.74 -6.08
CA ASP A 131 9.82 -4.47 -7.50
C ASP A 131 8.61 -3.60 -7.83
N LEU A 132 7.45 -3.86 -7.18
CA LEU A 132 6.24 -3.09 -7.33
C LEU A 132 5.52 -2.96 -5.99
N GLN A 133 5.34 -1.73 -5.52
CA GLN A 133 4.59 -1.41 -4.30
C GLN A 133 3.19 -0.98 -4.65
N ILE A 134 2.20 -1.75 -4.22
CA ILE A 134 0.78 -1.38 -4.30
C ILE A 134 0.46 -0.39 -3.18
N LEU A 135 -0.25 0.70 -3.52
CA LEU A 135 -0.59 1.78 -2.60
C LEU A 135 -2.07 2.16 -2.74
N GLY A 136 -2.69 2.44 -1.61
CA GLY A 136 -3.86 3.29 -1.53
C GLY A 136 -3.49 4.69 -1.06
N VAL A 137 -4.46 5.59 -0.97
CA VAL A 137 -4.29 6.92 -0.37
C VAL A 137 -5.41 7.22 0.62
N GLY A 138 -5.06 7.73 1.79
CA GLY A 138 -6.02 8.22 2.77
C GLY A 138 -6.65 9.56 2.36
N SER A 139 -7.79 9.90 2.93
CA SER A 139 -8.46 11.19 2.68
C SER A 139 -7.60 12.39 3.09
N ASN A 140 -6.75 12.22 4.11
CA ASN A 140 -5.78 13.20 4.59
C ASN A 140 -4.41 13.10 3.90
N GLY A 141 -4.24 12.18 2.94
CA GLY A 141 -3.02 12.00 2.16
C GLY A 141 -2.02 11.00 2.73
N HIS A 142 -2.37 10.24 3.76
CA HIS A 142 -1.48 9.20 4.27
C HIS A 142 -1.26 8.08 3.22
N ILE A 143 -0.10 7.46 3.27
CA ILE A 143 0.28 6.23 2.56
C ILE A 143 0.79 5.21 3.58
N GLY A 144 0.23 3.98 3.57
CA GLY A 144 0.35 3.10 4.72
C GLY A 144 -0.21 3.82 5.94
N PHE A 145 0.44 3.71 7.09
CA PHE A 145 0.12 4.55 8.25
C PHE A 145 1.07 5.74 8.42
N ASN A 146 1.69 6.22 7.32
CA ASN A 146 2.43 7.49 7.35
C ASN A 146 1.46 8.66 7.28
N GLU A 147 1.04 9.14 8.45
CA GLU A 147 0.13 10.28 8.63
C GLU A 147 0.79 11.61 8.22
N PRO A 148 0.00 12.70 7.98
CA PRO A 148 0.53 14.05 7.81
C PRO A 148 1.57 14.41 8.88
N GLY A 149 2.71 14.96 8.45
CA GLY A 149 3.88 15.25 9.27
C GLY A 149 4.89 14.10 9.37
N SER A 150 4.64 12.95 8.71
CA SER A 150 5.64 11.88 8.64
C SER A 150 6.85 12.32 7.81
N PRO A 151 8.08 12.20 8.34
CA PRO A 151 9.29 12.58 7.60
C PRO A 151 9.45 11.76 6.32
N PHE A 152 9.81 12.40 5.22
CA PHE A 152 10.10 11.70 3.95
C PHE A 152 11.24 10.69 4.08
N SER A 153 12.15 10.90 5.03
CA SER A 153 13.26 9.98 5.33
C SER A 153 12.90 8.85 6.27
N SER A 154 11.63 8.73 6.69
CA SER A 154 11.22 7.71 7.66
C SER A 154 11.39 6.29 7.13
N ARG A 155 11.84 5.39 8.02
CA ARG A 155 11.95 3.93 7.79
C ARG A 155 10.79 3.22 8.50
N THR A 156 10.76 1.89 8.39
CA THR A 156 9.77 1.05 9.09
C THR A 156 9.83 1.27 10.60
N ARG A 157 8.68 1.61 11.20
CA ARG A 157 8.61 2.02 12.60
C ARG A 157 7.20 1.88 13.17
N ALA A 158 7.11 1.86 14.49
CA ALA A 158 5.86 2.06 15.21
C ALA A 158 5.40 3.53 15.09
N VAL A 159 4.10 3.74 14.88
CA VAL A 159 3.46 5.06 14.77
C VAL A 159 2.15 5.10 15.55
N SER A 160 1.76 6.28 16.01
CA SER A 160 0.42 6.53 16.51
C SER A 160 -0.53 6.84 15.34
N LEU A 161 -1.75 6.32 15.40
CA LEU A 161 -2.77 6.55 14.39
C LEU A 161 -3.55 7.85 14.70
N ALA A 162 -3.72 8.69 13.69
CA ALA A 162 -4.57 9.87 13.80
C ALA A 162 -6.04 9.47 14.04
N ASP A 163 -6.77 10.27 14.82
CA ASP A 163 -8.18 10.02 15.07
C ASP A 163 -9.02 9.93 13.80
N GLN A 164 -8.66 10.71 12.75
CA GLN A 164 -9.33 10.62 11.47
C GLN A 164 -9.16 9.24 10.83
N THR A 165 -7.94 8.70 10.81
CA THR A 165 -7.66 7.35 10.29
C THR A 165 -8.38 6.28 11.10
N ARG A 166 -8.41 6.41 12.43
CA ARG A 166 -9.17 5.51 13.29
C ARG A 166 -10.68 5.58 13.00
N ARG A 167 -11.25 6.78 12.80
CA ARG A 167 -12.66 6.93 12.40
C ARG A 167 -12.95 6.29 11.04
N ASP A 168 -12.09 6.49 10.06
CA ASP A 168 -12.23 5.91 8.72
C ASP A 168 -12.18 4.38 8.76
N ASN A 169 -11.40 3.80 9.69
CA ASN A 169 -11.23 2.35 9.87
C ASN A 169 -12.25 1.73 10.84
N ALA A 170 -13.00 2.53 11.64
CA ALA A 170 -13.99 2.03 12.60
C ALA A 170 -15.04 1.11 11.97
N ARG A 171 -15.35 1.29 10.69
CA ARG A 171 -16.24 0.42 9.90
C ARG A 171 -15.81 -1.04 9.87
N PHE A 172 -14.52 -1.34 9.99
CA PHE A 172 -13.97 -2.69 10.02
C PHE A 172 -14.01 -3.30 11.42
N PHE A 173 -13.95 -2.49 12.46
CA PHE A 173 -13.93 -2.89 13.86
C PHE A 173 -15.30 -2.84 14.54
N GLY A 174 -16.30 -2.27 13.86
CA GLY A 174 -17.65 -2.09 14.40
C GLY A 174 -17.80 -0.94 15.41
N ALA A 175 -16.68 -0.39 15.95
CA ALA A 175 -16.69 0.78 16.84
C ALA A 175 -15.31 1.47 16.80
N PHE A 176 -15.30 2.80 17.01
CA PHE A 176 -14.06 3.61 17.03
C PHE A 176 -13.10 3.18 18.15
N GLU A 177 -13.63 2.85 19.32
CA GLU A 177 -12.86 2.46 20.51
C GLU A 177 -12.10 1.14 20.33
N ARG A 178 -12.55 0.30 19.40
CA ARG A 178 -11.91 -0.98 19.08
C ARG A 178 -10.77 -0.85 18.09
N VAL A 179 -10.67 0.28 17.38
CA VAL A 179 -9.56 0.51 16.45
C VAL A 179 -8.28 0.75 17.26
N PRO A 180 -7.20 -0.01 17.04
CA PRO A 180 -5.94 0.23 17.71
C PRO A 180 -5.46 1.67 17.60
N THR A 181 -4.69 2.12 18.57
CA THR A 181 -4.13 3.48 18.59
C THR A 181 -2.77 3.57 17.91
N GLY A 182 -2.15 2.42 17.59
CA GLY A 182 -0.84 2.35 16.97
C GLY A 182 -0.75 1.29 15.88
N ALA A 183 0.26 1.43 15.05
CA ALA A 183 0.61 0.48 14.00
C ALA A 183 2.13 0.45 13.80
N VAL A 184 2.64 -0.66 13.26
CA VAL A 184 3.97 -0.70 12.62
C VAL A 184 3.75 -0.50 11.13
N THR A 185 4.48 0.42 10.50
CA THR A 185 4.33 0.74 9.07
C THR A 185 5.67 0.93 8.40
N GLN A 186 5.80 0.48 7.15
CA GLN A 186 6.90 0.89 6.27
C GLN A 186 6.95 2.42 6.23
N GLY A 187 8.14 2.99 6.38
CA GLY A 187 8.34 4.43 6.28
C GLY A 187 8.26 4.93 4.84
N LEU A 188 8.15 6.25 4.66
CA LEU A 188 8.07 6.85 3.33
C LEU A 188 9.33 6.58 2.50
N ALA A 189 10.53 6.61 3.12
CA ALA A 189 11.76 6.24 2.41
C ALA A 189 11.75 4.78 1.97
N THR A 190 11.30 3.85 2.83
CA THR A 190 11.18 2.43 2.50
C THR A 190 10.24 2.21 1.30
N ILE A 191 9.06 2.80 1.34
CA ILE A 191 8.07 2.74 0.24
C ILE A 191 8.68 3.31 -1.05
N PHE A 192 9.43 4.40 -0.93
CA PHE A 192 9.99 5.14 -2.06
C PHE A 192 11.19 4.45 -2.72
N GLU A 193 11.82 3.50 -2.04
CA GLU A 193 12.88 2.63 -2.59
C GLU A 193 12.34 1.53 -3.52
N ALA A 194 11.03 1.28 -3.54
CA ALA A 194 10.42 0.35 -4.50
C ALA A 194 10.72 0.80 -5.94
N ARG A 195 10.96 -0.14 -6.85
CA ARG A 195 11.29 0.19 -8.26
C ARG A 195 10.11 0.80 -9.01
N HIS A 196 8.89 0.48 -8.60
CA HIS A 196 7.66 0.95 -9.20
C HIS A 196 6.59 1.16 -8.12
N LEU A 197 5.92 2.32 -8.11
CA LEU A 197 4.78 2.58 -7.25
C LEU A 197 3.48 2.47 -8.05
N LEU A 198 2.54 1.66 -7.60
CA LEU A 198 1.21 1.48 -8.18
C LEU A 198 0.17 2.01 -7.21
N LEU A 199 -0.32 3.23 -7.42
CA LEU A 199 -1.41 3.81 -6.65
C LEU A 199 -2.75 3.42 -7.26
N ILE A 200 -3.63 2.81 -6.47
CA ILE A 200 -5.02 2.57 -6.85
C ILE A 200 -5.96 3.35 -5.95
N ALA A 201 -6.92 4.06 -6.55
CA ALA A 201 -7.95 4.78 -5.80
C ALA A 201 -9.28 4.79 -6.57
N HIS A 202 -10.37 4.62 -5.84
CA HIS A 202 -11.72 4.64 -6.41
C HIS A 202 -12.73 5.30 -5.48
N GLY A 203 -13.80 5.81 -6.06
CA GLY A 203 -14.89 6.47 -5.39
C GLY A 203 -14.65 7.96 -5.09
N PRO A 204 -15.74 8.73 -4.91
CA PRO A 204 -15.71 10.19 -4.88
C PRO A 204 -14.95 10.75 -3.67
N ARG A 205 -14.88 9.99 -2.56
CA ARG A 205 -14.13 10.39 -1.37
C ARG A 205 -12.61 10.46 -1.57
N LYS A 206 -12.09 9.88 -2.66
CA LYS A 206 -10.66 9.91 -3.00
C LYS A 206 -10.27 11.05 -3.94
N ALA A 207 -11.22 11.68 -4.61
CA ALA A 207 -10.97 12.68 -5.64
C ALA A 207 -10.04 13.83 -5.18
N GLN A 208 -10.33 14.44 -4.03
CA GLN A 208 -9.51 15.54 -3.50
C GLN A 208 -8.11 15.07 -3.07
N ALA A 209 -8.02 13.88 -2.45
CA ALA A 209 -6.74 13.32 -2.04
C ALA A 209 -5.86 13.00 -3.27
N VAL A 210 -6.43 12.40 -4.30
CA VAL A 210 -5.74 12.11 -5.57
C VAL A 210 -5.27 13.40 -6.25
N ARG A 211 -6.14 14.41 -6.38
CA ARG A 211 -5.74 15.70 -6.93
C ARG A 211 -4.58 16.31 -6.16
N ARG A 212 -4.67 16.35 -4.83
CA ARG A 212 -3.62 16.93 -3.98
C ARG A 212 -2.31 16.14 -4.08
N ALA A 213 -2.39 14.80 -4.14
CA ALA A 213 -1.22 13.94 -4.31
C ALA A 213 -0.48 14.21 -5.63
N LEU A 214 -1.22 14.44 -6.74
CA LEU A 214 -0.65 14.52 -8.08
C LEU A 214 -0.38 15.97 -8.56
N ARG A 215 -1.05 16.98 -7.97
CA ARG A 215 -1.01 18.38 -8.42
C ARG A 215 -0.71 19.37 -7.30
N GLY A 216 -0.79 18.95 -6.05
CA GLY A 216 -0.49 19.81 -4.89
C GLY A 216 1.01 19.99 -4.67
N PRO A 217 1.40 20.86 -3.72
CA PRO A 217 2.78 20.97 -3.30
C PRO A 217 3.28 19.66 -2.68
N VAL A 218 4.55 19.32 -2.92
CA VAL A 218 5.19 18.19 -2.27
C VAL A 218 5.59 18.60 -0.86
N THR A 219 4.96 17.98 0.14
CA THR A 219 5.11 18.31 1.55
C THR A 219 4.86 17.10 2.45
N GLU A 220 5.52 17.04 3.59
CA GLU A 220 5.28 16.02 4.62
C GLU A 220 3.87 16.12 5.24
N ASP A 221 3.24 17.32 5.19
CA ASP A 221 1.84 17.50 5.58
C ASP A 221 0.82 16.80 4.65
N PHE A 222 1.30 16.20 3.58
CA PHE A 222 0.50 15.38 2.67
C PHE A 222 1.40 14.30 2.05
N PRO A 223 1.68 13.22 2.76
CA PRO A 223 2.67 12.19 2.38
C PRO A 223 2.54 11.67 0.95
N ALA A 224 1.30 11.46 0.47
CA ALA A 224 1.04 11.04 -0.91
C ALA A 224 1.59 11.99 -1.98
N SER A 225 1.86 13.27 -1.64
CA SER A 225 2.48 14.22 -2.57
C SER A 225 3.89 13.81 -3.01
N LEU A 226 4.56 12.96 -2.20
CA LEU A 226 5.87 12.44 -2.51
C LEU A 226 5.89 11.60 -3.80
N LEU A 227 4.75 11.00 -4.21
CA LEU A 227 4.62 10.29 -5.49
C LEU A 227 5.12 11.11 -6.68
N GLN A 228 4.97 12.44 -6.63
CA GLN A 228 5.45 13.34 -7.68
C GLN A 228 6.98 13.35 -7.86
N ARG A 229 7.74 12.75 -6.95
CA ARG A 229 9.22 12.68 -7.01
C ARG A 229 9.75 11.29 -7.34
N HIS A 230 8.88 10.28 -7.35
CA HIS A 230 9.31 8.90 -7.62
C HIS A 230 9.59 8.71 -9.12
N PRO A 231 10.66 7.99 -9.50
CA PRO A 231 11.03 7.81 -10.91
C PRO A 231 9.96 7.08 -11.73
N ARG A 232 9.21 6.15 -11.13
CA ARG A 232 8.20 5.36 -11.84
C ARG A 232 6.93 5.18 -11.00
N VAL A 233 5.85 5.84 -11.43
CA VAL A 233 4.53 5.77 -10.77
C VAL A 233 3.45 5.47 -11.79
N THR A 234 2.63 4.47 -11.53
CA THR A 234 1.35 4.24 -12.21
C THR A 234 0.22 4.55 -11.24
N VAL A 235 -0.71 5.38 -11.67
CA VAL A 235 -1.92 5.75 -10.91
C VAL A 235 -3.13 5.24 -11.68
N VAL A 236 -3.91 4.38 -11.04
CA VAL A 236 -5.10 3.76 -11.63
C VAL A 236 -6.32 4.21 -10.85
N LEU A 237 -7.25 4.86 -11.51
CA LEU A 237 -8.41 5.52 -10.91
C LEU A 237 -9.71 5.07 -11.58
N ASP A 238 -10.81 5.12 -10.83
CA ASP A 238 -12.12 5.21 -11.46
C ASP A 238 -12.47 6.68 -11.79
N ARG A 239 -13.57 6.88 -12.52
CA ARG A 239 -14.05 8.23 -12.90
C ARG A 239 -14.34 9.10 -11.69
N GLU A 240 -14.85 8.52 -10.61
CA GLU A 240 -15.22 9.26 -9.40
C GLU A 240 -13.98 9.77 -8.65
N ALA A 241 -12.94 8.94 -8.52
CA ALA A 241 -11.66 9.35 -7.92
C ALA A 241 -10.89 10.35 -8.80
N ALA A 242 -11.13 10.36 -10.11
CA ALA A 242 -10.53 11.29 -11.07
C ALA A 242 -11.33 12.59 -11.27
N ALA A 243 -12.51 12.73 -10.66
CA ALA A 243 -13.49 13.78 -10.99
C ALA A 243 -12.98 15.23 -10.87
N VAL A 244 -11.88 15.47 -10.16
CA VAL A 244 -11.31 16.81 -9.94
C VAL A 244 -9.82 16.91 -10.35
N LEU A 245 -9.30 15.98 -11.15
CA LEU A 245 -7.97 16.03 -11.77
C LEU A 245 -7.92 17.01 -12.99
#